data_f324c1cfe42e766c4e69ffdd021c7e4b
#
_entry.id   f324c1cfe42e766c4e69ffdd021c7e4b
#
_cell.length_a   1.000
_cell.length_b   1.000
_cell.length_c   1.000
_cell.angle_alpha   90.00
_cell.angle_beta   90.00
_cell.angle_gamma   90.00
#
_symmetry.space_group_name_H-M   'P 1'
#
loop_
_entity.id
_entity.type
_entity.pdbx_description
1 polymer ?
#
loop_
_entity_poly.entity_id
_entity_poly.type
_entity_poly.pdbx_seq_one_letter_code
_entity_poly.pdbx_strand_id
1 'polypeptide(L)'
;NPDWGGVTEPNTFGTHEFMDFAAQIGAAPFISVNVGSGTPQEAADWLEYMTSALPTTLAQERAANGREEPWQVPILGLGNENWDCGGNMTPEYYASQMKIYSRFARNFHPQQQEADKMLRIAVGPGGGEPRFMEWTETLMKAWKDRRWSWDIEGISLHNYTVIDWENKHAATGFGEKEYAEILQATLKMD
;
A
#
# COMPACT_ATOMS: atom_id res chain seq x y z
N ASN A 1 2.43 16.76 -12.21
CA ASN A 1 2.85 15.41 -12.58
C ASN A 1 2.21 15.03 -13.93
N PRO A 2 3.00 14.82 -15.01
CA PRO A 2 2.48 14.52 -16.36
C PRO A 2 1.71 13.19 -16.40
N ASP A 3 2.10 12.19 -15.64
CA ASP A 3 1.48 10.86 -15.63
C ASP A 3 0.05 10.89 -15.03
N TRP A 4 -0.25 11.91 -14.25
CA TRP A 4 -1.54 12.10 -13.60
C TRP A 4 -2.30 13.34 -14.10
N GLY A 5 -2.24 13.59 -15.41
CA GLY A 5 -3.00 14.64 -16.06
C GLY A 5 -2.42 16.05 -15.91
N GLY A 6 -1.14 16.17 -15.58
CA GLY A 6 -0.46 17.46 -15.47
C GLY A 6 -0.87 18.32 -14.26
N VAL A 7 -1.51 17.71 -13.26
CA VAL A 7 -1.93 18.41 -12.04
C VAL A 7 -0.72 18.87 -11.24
N THR A 8 -0.80 20.09 -10.70
CA THR A 8 0.19 20.62 -9.77
C THR A 8 -0.06 20.04 -8.38
N GLU A 9 0.91 19.32 -7.86
CA GLU A 9 0.91 18.82 -6.49
C GLU A 9 1.80 19.74 -5.64
N PRO A 10 1.23 20.44 -4.64
CA PRO A 10 2.00 21.38 -3.83
C PRO A 10 2.90 20.72 -2.80
N ASN A 11 2.78 19.41 -2.62
CA ASN A 11 3.49 18.61 -1.60
C ASN A 11 3.34 19.17 -0.17
N THR A 12 2.16 19.70 0.13
CA THR A 12 1.83 20.27 1.44
C THR A 12 1.23 19.25 2.41
N PHE A 13 1.05 18.01 1.97
CA PHE A 13 0.54 16.91 2.77
C PHE A 13 1.48 15.71 2.59
N GLY A 14 2.42 15.55 3.50
CA GLY A 14 3.44 14.50 3.49
C GLY A 14 3.28 13.52 4.65
N THR A 15 4.38 12.89 5.02
CA THR A 15 4.42 11.86 6.07
C THR A 15 3.91 12.38 7.41
N HIS A 16 4.34 13.56 7.84
CA HIS A 16 3.94 14.14 9.13
C HIS A 16 2.44 14.42 9.17
N GLU A 17 1.92 15.13 8.17
CA GLU A 17 0.52 15.49 8.07
C GLU A 17 -0.39 14.25 7.99
N PHE A 18 0.03 13.24 7.22
CA PHE A 18 -0.72 11.98 7.11
C PHE A 18 -0.78 11.22 8.44
N MET A 19 0.36 11.05 9.10
CA MET A 19 0.45 10.34 10.37
C MET A 19 -0.30 11.05 11.50
N ASP A 20 -0.23 12.39 11.52
CA ASP A 20 -0.96 13.21 12.48
C ASP A 20 -2.48 13.16 12.22
N PHE A 21 -2.90 13.19 10.96
CA PHE A 21 -4.30 13.02 10.58
C PHE A 21 -4.83 11.64 11.01
N ALA A 22 -4.10 10.57 10.71
CA ALA A 22 -4.49 9.22 11.11
C ALA A 22 -4.63 9.10 12.64
N ALA A 23 -3.71 9.69 13.40
CA ALA A 23 -3.77 9.73 14.85
C ALA A 23 -4.99 10.51 15.37
N GLN A 24 -5.32 11.66 14.77
CA GLN A 24 -6.49 12.47 15.18
C GLN A 24 -7.81 11.75 14.99
N ILE A 25 -7.96 10.96 13.94
CA ILE A 25 -9.20 10.20 13.69
C ILE A 25 -9.18 8.80 14.31
N GLY A 26 -8.09 8.41 14.98
CA GLY A 26 -7.94 7.09 15.61
C GLY A 26 -7.81 5.94 14.59
N ALA A 27 -7.33 6.22 13.38
CA ALA A 27 -7.14 5.23 12.34
C ALA A 27 -5.72 4.65 12.36
N ALA A 28 -5.59 3.35 12.08
CA ALA A 28 -4.30 2.73 11.85
C ALA A 28 -3.77 3.12 10.45
N PRO A 29 -2.55 3.65 10.33
CA PRO A 29 -1.99 4.02 9.03
C PRO A 29 -1.64 2.77 8.21
N PHE A 30 -2.04 2.79 6.93
CA PHE A 30 -1.58 1.85 5.91
C PHE A 30 -0.67 2.61 4.94
N ILE A 31 0.62 2.33 5.01
CA ILE A 31 1.65 2.98 4.19
C ILE A 31 1.98 2.07 3.00
N SER A 32 1.92 2.59 1.79
CA SER A 32 2.33 1.83 0.59
C SER A 32 3.64 2.38 0.02
N VAL A 33 4.63 1.51 -0.12
CA VAL A 33 5.90 1.88 -0.75
C VAL A 33 5.79 1.82 -2.28
N ASN A 34 6.52 2.68 -2.96
CA ASN A 34 6.53 2.72 -4.43
C ASN A 34 7.41 1.60 -5.00
N VAL A 35 6.78 0.53 -5.46
CA VAL A 35 7.47 -0.59 -6.14
C VAL A 35 7.57 -0.36 -7.64
N GLY A 36 6.73 0.49 -8.22
CA GLY A 36 6.68 0.73 -9.67
C GLY A 36 7.89 1.50 -10.20
N SER A 37 8.20 2.63 -9.60
CA SER A 37 9.28 3.53 -10.02
C SER A 37 10.28 3.88 -8.92
N GLY A 38 10.03 3.45 -7.69
CA GLY A 38 10.95 3.61 -6.56
C GLY A 38 11.96 2.48 -6.45
N THR A 39 12.78 2.56 -5.42
CA THR A 39 13.80 1.57 -5.11
C THR A 39 13.58 0.94 -3.72
N PRO A 40 14.08 -0.29 -3.48
CA PRO A 40 14.06 -0.89 -2.14
C PRO A 40 14.81 -0.05 -1.09
N GLN A 41 15.81 0.73 -1.51
CA GLN A 41 16.54 1.63 -0.62
C GLN A 41 15.66 2.79 -0.16
N GLU A 42 14.94 3.44 -1.07
CA GLU A 42 13.99 4.51 -0.71
C GLU A 42 12.91 4.02 0.25
N ALA A 43 12.40 2.81 0.05
CA ALA A 43 11.44 2.19 0.96
C ALA A 43 12.06 1.93 2.36
N ALA A 44 13.29 1.46 2.40
CA ALA A 44 14.03 1.22 3.65
C ALA A 44 14.31 2.54 4.39
N ASP A 45 14.75 3.57 3.66
CA ASP A 45 15.06 4.89 4.22
C ASP A 45 13.79 5.56 4.77
N TRP A 46 12.68 5.46 4.05
CA TRP A 46 11.41 6.01 4.54
C TRP A 46 10.92 5.32 5.81
N LEU A 47 11.03 3.99 5.90
CA LEU A 47 10.70 3.25 7.12
C LEU A 47 11.65 3.58 8.27
N GLU A 48 12.95 3.73 8.01
CA GLU A 48 13.90 4.17 9.01
C GLU A 48 13.56 5.58 9.52
N TYR A 49 13.28 6.51 8.63
CA TYR A 49 12.81 7.87 8.96
C TYR A 49 11.61 7.83 9.89
N MET A 50 10.60 7.02 9.56
CA MET A 50 9.38 6.94 10.36
C MET A 50 9.57 6.23 11.70
N THR A 51 10.32 5.13 11.72
CA THR A 51 10.23 4.16 12.81
C THR A 51 11.48 4.05 13.70
N SER A 52 12.62 4.64 13.31
CA SER A 52 13.84 4.52 14.11
C SER A 52 13.81 5.40 15.36
N ALA A 53 14.06 4.77 16.51
CA ALA A 53 14.33 5.46 17.79
C ALA A 53 15.84 5.71 18.03
N LEU A 54 16.70 5.18 17.15
CA LEU A 54 18.14 5.40 17.23
C LEU A 54 18.52 6.74 16.59
N PRO A 55 19.62 7.38 17.01
CA PRO A 55 20.05 8.68 16.49
C PRO A 55 20.71 8.55 15.10
N THR A 56 20.01 7.94 14.16
CA THR A 56 20.44 7.85 12.76
C THR A 56 20.22 9.18 12.04
N THR A 57 20.85 9.38 10.89
CA THR A 57 20.67 10.59 10.09
C THR A 57 19.21 10.85 9.76
N LEU A 58 18.47 9.81 9.37
CA LEU A 58 17.05 9.94 9.01
C LEU A 58 16.15 10.20 10.22
N ALA A 59 16.46 9.61 11.38
CA ALA A 59 15.75 9.93 12.62
C ALA A 59 16.02 11.38 13.09
N GLN A 60 17.24 11.88 12.90
CA GLN A 60 17.57 13.27 13.17
C GLN A 60 16.86 14.23 12.21
N GLU A 61 16.74 13.86 10.94
CA GLU A 61 15.94 14.62 9.95
C GLU A 61 14.47 14.68 10.34
N ARG A 62 13.87 13.55 10.76
CA ARG A 62 12.50 13.53 11.31
C ARG A 62 12.36 14.49 12.49
N ALA A 63 13.32 14.47 13.41
CA ALA A 63 13.31 15.38 14.56
C ALA A 63 13.43 16.86 14.15
N ALA A 64 14.31 17.18 13.20
CA ALA A 64 14.44 18.52 12.65
C ALA A 64 13.16 18.98 11.92
N ASN A 65 12.40 18.06 11.35
CA ASN A 65 11.08 18.30 10.75
C ASN A 65 9.94 18.37 11.79
N GLY A 66 10.26 18.37 13.09
CA GLY A 66 9.31 18.64 14.17
C GLY A 66 8.80 17.43 14.95
N ARG A 67 9.36 16.22 14.73
CA ARG A 67 8.97 15.05 15.49
C ARG A 67 10.14 14.20 15.97
N GLU A 68 10.38 14.21 17.25
CA GLU A 68 11.45 13.43 17.89
C GLU A 68 11.09 11.94 17.99
N GLU A 69 9.88 11.62 18.43
CA GLU A 69 9.45 10.25 18.66
C GLU A 69 9.09 9.52 17.34
N PRO A 70 9.50 8.25 17.19
CA PRO A 70 9.13 7.46 16.01
C PRO A 70 7.63 7.17 15.98
N TRP A 71 7.11 6.94 14.77
CA TRP A 71 5.76 6.43 14.60
C TRP A 71 5.75 4.91 14.58
N GLN A 72 4.64 4.35 15.03
CA GLN A 72 4.29 2.97 14.74
C GLN A 72 3.69 2.88 13.32
N VAL A 73 4.20 1.95 12.52
CA VAL A 73 3.67 1.61 11.20
C VAL A 73 3.11 0.19 11.27
N PRO A 74 1.81 0.02 11.51
CA PRO A 74 1.22 -1.30 11.69
C PRO A 74 1.11 -2.08 10.39
N ILE A 75 0.88 -1.40 9.26
CA ILE A 75 0.62 -2.05 7.97
C ILE A 75 1.43 -1.37 6.88
N LEU A 76 2.16 -2.18 6.12
CA LEU A 76 2.96 -1.76 4.97
C LEU A 76 2.49 -2.48 3.71
N GLY A 77 2.03 -1.72 2.72
CA GLY A 77 1.77 -2.22 1.37
C GLY A 77 3.06 -2.28 0.56
N LEU A 78 3.33 -3.43 -0.05
CA LEU A 78 4.45 -3.62 -0.96
C LEU A 78 4.04 -3.24 -2.39
N GLY A 79 3.76 -1.96 -2.61
CA GLY A 79 3.24 -1.42 -3.85
C GLY A 79 1.73 -1.19 -3.84
N ASN A 80 1.20 -0.82 -5.00
CA ASN A 80 -0.22 -0.66 -5.27
C ASN A 80 -0.48 -0.86 -6.77
N GLU A 81 -1.46 -1.71 -7.11
CA GLU A 81 -1.89 -1.98 -8.50
C GLU A 81 -0.75 -2.20 -9.49
N ASN A 82 0.26 -2.98 -9.08
CA ASN A 82 1.47 -3.19 -9.87
C ASN A 82 1.23 -3.95 -11.19
N TRP A 83 0.07 -4.56 -11.33
CA TRP A 83 -0.41 -5.18 -12.57
C TRP A 83 -0.88 -4.16 -13.62
N ASP A 84 -1.16 -2.91 -13.22
CA ASP A 84 -1.60 -1.81 -14.09
C ASP A 84 -0.80 -0.54 -13.78
N CYS A 85 -1.43 0.52 -13.29
CA CYS A 85 -0.85 1.85 -13.09
C CYS A 85 0.35 1.87 -12.13
N GLY A 86 0.47 0.90 -11.24
CA GLY A 86 1.60 0.73 -10.33
C GLY A 86 2.85 0.08 -10.95
N GLY A 87 2.92 -0.07 -12.29
CA GLY A 87 4.14 -0.56 -12.94
C GLY A 87 3.92 -1.53 -14.11
N ASN A 88 2.68 -1.89 -14.44
CA ASN A 88 2.32 -2.80 -15.54
C ASN A 88 3.15 -4.10 -15.55
N MET A 89 3.27 -4.72 -14.40
CA MET A 89 4.13 -5.88 -14.16
C MET A 89 3.41 -7.19 -14.46
N THR A 90 4.17 -8.21 -14.88
CA THR A 90 3.69 -9.59 -14.82
C THR A 90 3.71 -10.10 -13.37
N PRO A 91 2.91 -11.11 -13.02
CA PRO A 91 2.88 -11.65 -11.65
C PRO A 91 4.26 -12.18 -11.19
N GLU A 92 5.06 -12.78 -12.09
CA GLU A 92 6.40 -13.27 -11.76
C GLU A 92 7.38 -12.13 -11.49
N TYR A 93 7.30 -11.04 -12.28
CA TYR A 93 8.16 -9.89 -12.07
C TYR A 93 7.81 -9.19 -10.76
N TYR A 94 6.51 -8.97 -10.50
CA TYR A 94 6.08 -8.43 -9.23
C TYR A 94 6.49 -9.33 -8.05
N ALA A 95 6.33 -10.65 -8.15
CA ALA A 95 6.76 -11.58 -7.11
C ALA A 95 8.26 -11.46 -6.81
N SER A 96 9.08 -11.16 -7.83
CA SER A 96 10.51 -10.93 -7.66
C SER A 96 10.79 -9.60 -6.94
N GLN A 97 10.10 -8.52 -7.32
CA GLN A 97 10.18 -7.23 -6.64
C GLN A 97 9.69 -7.32 -5.19
N MET A 98 8.53 -7.92 -4.97
CA MET A 98 7.93 -8.14 -3.65
C MET A 98 8.93 -8.78 -2.67
N LYS A 99 9.68 -9.79 -3.11
CA LYS A 99 10.71 -10.44 -2.27
C LYS A 99 11.78 -9.47 -1.81
N ILE A 100 12.27 -8.63 -2.72
CA ILE A 100 13.34 -7.65 -2.43
C ILE A 100 12.81 -6.60 -1.46
N TYR A 101 11.67 -5.98 -1.79
CA TYR A 101 11.06 -4.98 -0.91
C TYR A 101 10.69 -5.54 0.46
N SER A 102 10.09 -6.72 0.51
CA SER A 102 9.78 -7.40 1.78
C SER A 102 11.02 -7.64 2.65
N ARG A 103 12.17 -7.92 2.03
CA ARG A 103 13.44 -8.15 2.75
C ARG A 103 14.02 -6.88 3.33
N PHE A 104 13.94 -5.76 2.61
CA PHE A 104 14.58 -4.49 3.00
C PHE A 104 13.63 -3.53 3.71
N ALA A 105 12.32 -3.66 3.53
CA ALA A 105 11.31 -2.89 4.25
C ALA A 105 11.23 -3.34 5.72
N ARG A 106 12.05 -2.72 6.59
CA ARG A 106 12.16 -3.05 8.01
C ARG A 106 11.54 -1.98 8.88
N ASN A 107 10.84 -2.42 9.91
CA ASN A 107 10.38 -1.55 10.98
C ASN A 107 11.41 -1.53 12.11
N PHE A 108 11.84 -0.35 12.51
CA PHE A 108 12.82 -0.14 13.57
C PHE A 108 12.20 0.34 14.89
N HIS A 109 10.87 0.43 14.97
CA HIS A 109 10.19 0.90 16.17
C HIS A 109 10.39 -0.09 17.32
N PRO A 110 10.87 0.36 18.50
CA PRO A 110 11.22 -0.55 19.59
C PRO A 110 10.04 -1.35 20.15
N GLN A 111 8.81 -0.83 20.03
CA GLN A 111 7.59 -1.49 20.50
C GLN A 111 6.90 -2.34 19.42
N GLN A 112 7.37 -2.30 18.17
CA GLN A 112 6.79 -3.08 17.07
C GLN A 112 7.69 -4.27 16.71
N GLN A 113 8.02 -5.06 17.70
CA GLN A 113 8.77 -6.30 17.54
C GLN A 113 7.88 -7.48 17.91
N GLU A 114 8.11 -8.64 17.34
CA GLU A 114 7.39 -9.89 17.63
C GLU A 114 5.86 -9.77 17.43
N ALA A 115 5.08 -9.73 18.51
CA ALA A 115 3.62 -9.78 18.48
C ALA A 115 2.97 -8.59 17.77
N ASP A 116 3.56 -7.41 17.88
CA ASP A 116 3.04 -6.16 17.31
C ASP A 116 3.80 -5.74 16.05
N LYS A 117 4.44 -6.69 15.38
CA LYS A 117 5.22 -6.42 14.17
C LYS A 117 4.37 -5.81 13.06
N MET A 118 5.02 -4.99 12.25
CA MET A 118 4.42 -4.44 11.03
C MET A 118 4.02 -5.57 10.07
N LEU A 119 2.78 -5.54 9.61
CA LEU A 119 2.26 -6.49 8.62
C LEU A 119 2.62 -6.01 7.21
N ARG A 120 3.23 -6.87 6.41
CA ARG A 120 3.57 -6.58 5.00
C ARG A 120 2.52 -7.19 4.10
N ILE A 121 1.87 -6.34 3.34
CA ILE A 121 0.76 -6.71 2.46
C ILE A 121 1.24 -6.66 1.01
N ALA A 122 1.26 -7.80 0.36
CA ALA A 122 1.53 -7.86 -1.08
C ALA A 122 0.36 -7.31 -1.88
N VAL A 123 0.63 -6.78 -3.07
CA VAL A 123 -0.41 -6.36 -4.00
C VAL A 123 -1.12 -7.60 -4.54
N GLY A 124 -2.41 -7.68 -4.28
CA GLY A 124 -3.29 -8.68 -4.87
C GLY A 124 -3.92 -8.17 -6.17
N PRO A 125 -4.75 -9.00 -6.80
CA PRO A 125 -5.36 -8.67 -8.08
C PRO A 125 -6.48 -7.64 -7.96
N GLY A 126 -6.80 -7.00 -9.08
CA GLY A 126 -8.00 -6.19 -9.22
C GLY A 126 -9.20 -7.03 -9.61
N GLY A 127 -10.38 -6.72 -9.08
CA GLY A 127 -11.63 -7.36 -9.48
C GLY A 127 -11.90 -7.16 -10.97
N GLY A 128 -12.15 -8.25 -11.69
CA GLY A 128 -12.40 -8.23 -13.13
C GLY A 128 -11.18 -8.41 -14.02
N GLU A 129 -9.97 -8.47 -13.46
CA GLU A 129 -8.78 -8.81 -14.22
C GLU A 129 -8.84 -10.27 -14.74
N PRO A 130 -8.64 -10.51 -16.05
CA PRO A 130 -8.67 -11.88 -16.58
C PRO A 130 -7.64 -12.83 -15.96
N ARG A 131 -6.54 -12.28 -15.44
CA ARG A 131 -5.45 -13.03 -14.80
C ARG A 131 -5.50 -13.00 -13.27
N PHE A 132 -6.64 -12.70 -12.71
CA PHE A 132 -6.88 -12.62 -11.27
C PHE A 132 -6.35 -13.86 -10.52
N MET A 133 -6.72 -15.05 -10.96
CA MET A 133 -6.27 -16.29 -10.34
C MET A 133 -4.77 -16.52 -10.54
N GLU A 134 -4.25 -16.30 -11.74
CA GLU A 134 -2.83 -16.44 -12.07
C GLU A 134 -1.95 -15.55 -11.19
N TRP A 135 -2.37 -14.29 -10.97
CA TRP A 135 -1.66 -13.38 -10.08
C TRP A 135 -1.57 -13.94 -8.65
N THR A 136 -2.71 -14.32 -8.09
CA THR A 136 -2.77 -14.88 -6.73
C THR A 136 -1.98 -16.18 -6.60
N GLU A 137 -2.14 -17.10 -7.54
CA GLU A 137 -1.44 -18.39 -7.54
C GLU A 137 0.07 -18.20 -7.61
N THR A 138 0.55 -17.29 -8.45
CA THR A 138 1.99 -17.00 -8.59
C THR A 138 2.56 -16.45 -7.28
N LEU A 139 1.87 -15.51 -6.64
CA LEU A 139 2.31 -14.96 -5.36
C LEU A 139 2.28 -15.99 -4.24
N MET A 140 1.22 -16.78 -4.15
CA MET A 140 1.09 -17.82 -3.13
C MET A 140 2.13 -18.93 -3.32
N LYS A 141 2.43 -19.30 -4.56
CA LYS A 141 3.52 -20.23 -4.86
C LYS A 141 4.87 -19.65 -4.44
N ALA A 142 5.14 -18.40 -4.79
CA ALA A 142 6.37 -17.72 -4.38
C ALA A 142 6.52 -17.68 -2.86
N TRP A 143 5.44 -17.41 -2.15
CA TRP A 143 5.41 -17.40 -0.68
C TRP A 143 5.60 -18.80 -0.09
N LYS A 144 4.92 -19.80 -0.60
CA LYS A 144 5.04 -21.21 -0.16
C LYS A 144 6.44 -21.75 -0.36
N ASP A 145 7.06 -21.46 -1.51
CA ASP A 145 8.38 -21.94 -1.88
C ASP A 145 9.51 -21.04 -1.37
N ARG A 146 9.16 -20.05 -0.48
CA ARG A 146 10.15 -19.11 0.02
C ARG A 146 11.26 -19.80 0.79
N ARG A 147 12.44 -19.26 0.56
CA ARG A 147 13.64 -19.61 1.31
C ARG A 147 14.14 -18.35 2.01
N TRP A 148 14.69 -18.48 3.20
CA TRP A 148 15.31 -17.40 3.93
C TRP A 148 14.32 -16.37 4.51
N SER A 149 14.82 -15.18 4.81
CA SER A 149 14.22 -14.20 5.71
C SER A 149 13.39 -13.12 5.00
N TRP A 150 12.53 -13.49 4.08
CA TRP A 150 11.48 -12.58 3.59
C TRP A 150 10.11 -13.21 3.87
N ASP A 151 9.12 -12.40 4.07
CA ASP A 151 7.74 -12.86 4.30
C ASP A 151 6.73 -11.79 3.91
N ILE A 152 5.49 -12.19 3.76
CA ILE A 152 4.31 -11.33 3.67
C ILE A 152 3.26 -11.89 4.62
N GLU A 153 2.51 -11.02 5.25
CA GLU A 153 1.45 -11.38 6.19
C GLU A 153 0.06 -11.35 5.54
N GLY A 154 -0.06 -10.75 4.36
CA GLY A 154 -1.34 -10.69 3.65
C GLY A 154 -1.21 -10.30 2.18
N ILE A 155 -2.35 -10.34 1.49
CA ILE A 155 -2.53 -9.87 0.11
C ILE A 155 -3.70 -8.91 0.10
N SER A 156 -3.55 -7.76 -0.57
CA SER A 156 -4.65 -6.83 -0.80
C SER A 156 -5.57 -7.36 -1.91
N LEU A 157 -6.83 -6.98 -1.85
CA LEU A 157 -7.78 -7.18 -2.95
C LEU A 157 -8.34 -5.82 -3.35
N HIS A 158 -8.41 -5.59 -4.64
CA HIS A 158 -8.96 -4.38 -5.21
C HIS A 158 -10.28 -4.70 -5.90
N ASN A 159 -11.36 -4.09 -5.44
CA ASN A 159 -12.65 -4.21 -6.05
C ASN A 159 -13.35 -2.86 -6.11
N TYR A 160 -13.97 -2.58 -7.25
CA TYR A 160 -14.76 -1.38 -7.44
C TYR A 160 -16.21 -1.76 -7.66
N THR A 161 -17.09 -1.23 -6.83
CA THR A 161 -18.52 -1.31 -7.06
C THR A 161 -18.95 -0.13 -7.93
N VAL A 162 -18.91 -0.30 -9.24
CA VAL A 162 -19.29 0.70 -10.22
C VAL A 162 -20.35 0.08 -11.15
N ILE A 163 -21.47 0.78 -11.31
CA ILE A 163 -22.58 0.30 -12.14
C ILE A 163 -22.17 0.27 -13.61
N ASP A 164 -21.54 1.34 -14.08
CA ASP A 164 -21.09 1.50 -15.45
C ASP A 164 -19.82 2.37 -15.47
N TRP A 165 -18.73 1.83 -16.00
CA TRP A 165 -17.45 2.54 -16.08
C TRP A 165 -17.44 3.65 -17.12
N GLU A 166 -18.23 3.51 -18.20
CA GLU A 166 -18.31 4.49 -19.28
C GLU A 166 -19.28 5.62 -18.93
N ASN A 167 -20.40 5.30 -18.29
CA ASN A 167 -21.47 6.24 -17.97
C ASN A 167 -21.63 6.40 -16.45
N LYS A 168 -20.56 6.83 -15.78
CA LYS A 168 -20.57 7.05 -14.33
C LYS A 168 -21.59 8.12 -13.94
N HIS A 169 -22.49 7.79 -13.05
CA HIS A 169 -23.41 8.74 -12.45
C HIS A 169 -22.69 9.72 -11.54
N ALA A 170 -23.05 11.01 -11.62
CA ALA A 170 -22.60 12.00 -10.63
C ALA A 170 -23.20 11.66 -9.25
N ALA A 171 -22.46 11.97 -8.19
CA ALA A 171 -22.93 11.75 -6.82
C ALA A 171 -24.28 12.41 -6.51
N THR A 172 -24.63 13.48 -7.22
CA THR A 172 -25.89 14.22 -7.11
C THR A 172 -27.02 13.65 -7.99
N GLY A 173 -26.73 12.67 -8.85
CA GLY A 173 -27.69 12.05 -9.76
C GLY A 173 -28.16 10.66 -9.32
N PHE A 174 -27.94 10.29 -8.08
CA PHE A 174 -28.33 8.99 -7.52
C PHE A 174 -29.79 8.99 -7.08
N GLY A 175 -30.58 8.03 -7.65
CA GLY A 175 -31.92 7.69 -7.23
C GLY A 175 -32.00 6.31 -6.59
N GLU A 176 -33.21 5.87 -6.29
CA GLU A 176 -33.45 4.55 -5.68
C GLU A 176 -32.97 3.38 -6.57
N LYS A 177 -33.07 3.54 -7.88
CA LYS A 177 -32.63 2.53 -8.84
C LYS A 177 -31.11 2.34 -8.79
N GLU A 178 -30.35 3.41 -8.89
CA GLU A 178 -28.88 3.39 -8.86
C GLU A 178 -28.38 2.88 -7.51
N TYR A 179 -29.05 3.25 -6.41
CA TYR A 179 -28.75 2.73 -5.10
C TYR A 179 -28.95 1.20 -5.01
N ALA A 180 -30.08 0.70 -5.53
CA ALA A 180 -30.36 -0.73 -5.55
C ALA A 180 -29.35 -1.51 -6.40
N GLU A 181 -28.93 -0.96 -7.55
CA GLU A 181 -27.94 -1.56 -8.43
C GLU A 181 -26.55 -1.65 -7.75
N ILE A 182 -26.10 -0.59 -7.07
CA ILE A 182 -24.85 -0.60 -6.29
C ILE A 182 -24.93 -1.63 -5.16
N LEU A 183 -26.05 -1.68 -4.42
CA LEU A 183 -26.23 -2.65 -3.35
C LEU A 183 -26.15 -4.09 -3.88
N GLN A 184 -26.80 -4.38 -5.02
CA GLN A 184 -26.72 -5.69 -5.64
C GLN A 184 -25.29 -6.03 -6.10
N ALA A 185 -24.56 -5.07 -6.66
CA ALA A 185 -23.18 -5.27 -7.07
C ALA A 185 -22.28 -5.54 -5.86
N THR A 186 -22.50 -4.85 -4.74
CA THR A 186 -21.76 -5.07 -3.50
C THR A 186 -22.01 -6.47 -2.92
N LEU A 187 -23.24 -6.97 -2.98
CA LEU A 187 -23.59 -8.31 -2.49
C LEU A 187 -22.99 -9.46 -3.33
N LYS A 188 -22.43 -9.17 -4.50
CA LYS A 188 -21.72 -10.16 -5.33
C LYS A 188 -20.25 -10.30 -5.00
N MET A 189 -19.76 -9.60 -3.99
CA MET A 189 -18.36 -9.68 -3.55
C MET A 189 -18.06 -10.90 -2.66
N ASP A 190 -19.07 -11.68 -2.28
CA ASP A 190 -18.93 -12.89 -1.46
C ASP A 190 -18.57 -14.14 -2.28
#